data_730ebe2d72f6b89ea20df5194a7997ce
#
_entry.id   730ebe2d72f6b89ea20df5194a7997ce
#
_cell.length_a   1.000
_cell.length_b   1.000
_cell.length_c   1.000
_cell.angle_alpha   90.00
_cell.angle_beta   90.00
_cell.angle_gamma   90.00
#
_symmetry.space_group_name_H-M   'P 1'
#
loop_
_entity.id
_entity.type
_entity.pdbx_description
1 polymer ?
#
loop_
_entity_poly.entity_id
_entity_poly.type
_entity_poly.pdbx_seq_one_letter_code
_entity_poly.pdbx_strand_id
1 'polypeptide(L)'
;MRALQTALPLLLPALILLHLLATPYTKVEESFNLQATHDILTSPPPLSISAFPAHIRASYDHISFPGAVPRTFIGSLILSQLTRAFLHGDIFGHARAFGNTLLGTPLHFAHSQLLFHSLVNSSAQQTARFILGSLTALSLLRYARGLSRAFGTGVGSWYIVLQATQFHIPFYASRTLPNTFALLLTTSAFTALLPIPGASAARQRSQVRRGIYLLVAAGVIFRAEIALLLGTQVIFLLSTHRASLRTVILAGLPAAALAIAASALVDSAFWLRPVWPEFESFVFNAVNGASAEWGVSPWHTSRAVHTRYRAGGARAGPPAARVRGAV
;
A
#
# COMPACT_ATOMS: atom_id res chain seq x y z
N MET A 1 -24.30 -18.68 15.26
CA MET A 1 -23.95 -17.26 15.07
C MET A 1 -22.57 -16.89 15.63
N ARG A 2 -22.18 -17.28 16.87
CA ARG A 2 -20.86 -16.96 17.44
C ARG A 2 -19.68 -17.49 16.61
N ALA A 3 -19.72 -18.74 16.13
CA ALA A 3 -18.67 -19.32 15.28
C ALA A 3 -18.47 -18.56 13.96
N LEU A 4 -19.54 -18.08 13.32
CA LEU A 4 -19.44 -17.26 12.12
C LEU A 4 -18.79 -15.90 12.39
N GLN A 5 -19.12 -15.28 13.52
CA GLN A 5 -18.52 -13.98 13.91
C GLN A 5 -17.02 -14.08 14.23
N THR A 6 -16.55 -15.23 14.74
CA THR A 6 -15.12 -15.47 14.99
C THR A 6 -14.36 -15.83 13.71
N ALA A 7 -14.99 -16.51 12.74
CA ALA A 7 -14.36 -16.91 11.49
C ALA A 7 -14.33 -15.78 10.44
N LEU A 8 -15.31 -14.88 10.45
CA LEU A 8 -15.43 -13.81 9.45
C LEU A 8 -14.18 -12.91 9.31
N PRO A 9 -13.48 -12.51 10.39
CA PRO A 9 -12.24 -11.74 10.25
C PRO A 9 -11.11 -12.47 9.51
N LEU A 10 -11.13 -13.80 9.44
CA LEU A 10 -10.13 -14.58 8.72
C LEU A 10 -10.35 -14.57 7.20
N LEU A 11 -11.54 -14.21 6.74
CA LEU A 11 -11.90 -14.19 5.32
C LEU A 11 -10.99 -13.27 4.50
N LEU A 12 -10.76 -12.05 4.96
CA LEU A 12 -9.91 -11.08 4.25
C LEU A 12 -8.45 -11.55 4.12
N PRO A 13 -7.74 -11.92 5.22
CA PRO A 13 -6.37 -12.40 5.09
C PRO A 13 -6.29 -13.71 4.28
N ALA A 14 -7.27 -14.60 4.37
CA ALA A 14 -7.30 -15.83 3.58
C ALA A 14 -7.43 -15.54 2.07
N LEU A 15 -8.30 -14.61 1.67
CA LEU A 15 -8.45 -14.21 0.26
C LEU A 15 -7.21 -13.47 -0.25
N ILE A 16 -6.60 -12.60 0.54
CA ILE A 16 -5.35 -11.92 0.18
C ILE A 16 -4.23 -12.94 -0.04
N LEU A 17 -4.10 -13.91 0.86
CA LEU A 17 -3.13 -15.00 0.72
C LEU A 17 -3.42 -15.88 -0.51
N LEU A 18 -4.68 -16.23 -0.74
CA LEU A 18 -5.10 -16.97 -1.94
C LEU A 18 -4.68 -16.25 -3.21
N HIS A 19 -4.95 -14.95 -3.33
CA HIS A 19 -4.55 -14.17 -4.50
C HIS A 19 -3.04 -14.03 -4.64
N LEU A 20 -2.31 -13.90 -3.54
CA LEU A 20 -0.84 -13.88 -3.56
C LEU A 20 -0.26 -15.18 -4.14
N LEU A 21 -0.81 -16.33 -3.73
CA LEU A 21 -0.33 -17.64 -4.18
C LEU A 21 -0.79 -17.99 -5.59
N ALA A 22 -2.05 -17.66 -5.93
CA ALA A 22 -2.61 -17.96 -7.24
C ALA A 22 -2.08 -17.05 -8.36
N THR A 23 -1.64 -15.83 -8.03
CA THR A 23 -1.16 -14.84 -9.01
C THR A 23 0.21 -14.26 -8.62
N PRO A 24 1.28 -15.07 -8.67
CA PRO A 24 2.62 -14.66 -8.21
C PRO A 24 3.29 -13.64 -9.14
N TYR A 25 2.81 -13.49 -10.37
CA TYR A 25 3.43 -12.66 -11.39
C TYR A 25 3.30 -11.17 -11.09
N THR A 26 4.37 -10.43 -11.39
CA THR A 26 4.46 -8.98 -11.21
C THR A 26 3.63 -8.25 -12.27
N LYS A 27 2.92 -7.20 -11.86
CA LYS A 27 2.33 -6.23 -12.77
C LYS A 27 3.32 -5.10 -13.06
N VAL A 28 3.18 -4.48 -14.23
CA VAL A 28 4.07 -3.38 -14.64
C VAL A 28 4.04 -2.23 -13.62
N GLU A 29 2.86 -1.91 -13.09
CA GLU A 29 2.66 -0.78 -12.18
C GLU A 29 3.34 -0.97 -10.80
N GLU A 30 3.67 -2.20 -10.42
CA GLU A 30 4.36 -2.51 -9.16
C GLU A 30 5.88 -2.68 -9.34
N SER A 31 6.38 -2.68 -10.59
CA SER A 31 7.76 -3.02 -10.93
C SER A 31 8.78 -2.17 -10.16
N PHE A 32 8.61 -0.84 -10.14
CA PHE A 32 9.54 0.04 -9.45
C PHE A 32 9.69 -0.30 -7.95
N ASN A 33 8.58 -0.36 -7.22
CA ASN A 33 8.65 -0.60 -5.77
C ASN A 33 9.19 -1.99 -5.45
N LEU A 34 8.88 -2.96 -6.30
CA LEU A 34 9.38 -4.31 -6.15
C LEU A 34 10.88 -4.38 -6.41
N GLN A 35 11.36 -3.76 -7.50
CA GLN A 35 12.78 -3.67 -7.83
C GLN A 35 13.54 -2.90 -6.76
N ALA A 36 13.07 -1.72 -6.36
CA ALA A 36 13.68 -0.95 -5.29
C ALA A 36 13.76 -1.72 -3.96
N THR A 37 12.72 -2.51 -3.63
CA THR A 37 12.74 -3.37 -2.45
C THR A 37 13.80 -4.47 -2.58
N HIS A 38 13.90 -5.08 -3.77
CA HIS A 38 14.91 -6.10 -4.07
C HIS A 38 16.34 -5.51 -3.98
N ASP A 39 16.60 -4.36 -4.60
CA ASP A 39 17.90 -3.72 -4.59
C ASP A 39 18.37 -3.40 -3.17
N ILE A 40 17.47 -2.86 -2.33
CA ILE A 40 17.77 -2.59 -0.92
C ILE A 40 18.03 -3.88 -0.12
N LEU A 41 17.37 -4.99 -0.46
CA LEU A 41 17.58 -6.27 0.22
C LEU A 41 18.90 -6.92 -0.17
N THR A 42 19.24 -6.92 -1.44
CA THR A 42 20.43 -7.58 -1.99
C THR A 42 21.69 -6.73 -1.85
N SER A 43 21.55 -5.42 -1.98
CA SER A 43 22.65 -4.44 -1.95
C SER A 43 22.30 -3.29 -1.00
N PRO A 44 22.34 -3.52 0.32
CA PRO A 44 21.96 -2.50 1.30
C PRO A 44 22.79 -1.23 1.16
N PRO A 45 22.16 -0.03 1.23
CA PRO A 45 22.91 1.21 1.13
C PRO A 45 23.89 1.36 2.30
N PRO A 46 25.13 1.82 2.05
CA PRO A 46 26.11 2.02 3.08
C PRO A 46 25.72 3.18 4.00
N LEU A 47 26.15 3.13 5.26
CA LEU A 47 25.95 4.21 6.23
C LEU A 47 26.88 5.42 5.96
N SER A 48 27.96 5.21 5.20
CA SER A 48 28.91 6.29 4.82
C SER A 48 28.30 7.17 3.74
N ILE A 49 28.14 8.46 4.04
CA ILE A 49 27.60 9.46 3.12
C ILE A 49 28.46 9.57 1.85
N SER A 50 29.80 9.45 1.98
CA SER A 50 30.72 9.55 0.85
C SER A 50 30.64 8.35 -0.10
N ALA A 51 30.41 7.14 0.42
CA ALA A 51 30.30 5.93 -0.37
C ALA A 51 28.90 5.75 -0.99
N PHE A 52 27.88 6.41 -0.45
CA PHE A 52 26.48 6.22 -0.83
C PHE A 52 26.22 6.48 -2.33
N PRO A 53 26.62 7.60 -2.95
CA PRO A 53 26.32 7.86 -4.36
C PRO A 53 26.97 6.87 -5.32
N ALA A 54 28.21 6.46 -5.04
CA ALA A 54 28.91 5.47 -5.87
C ALA A 54 28.23 4.11 -5.79
N HIS A 55 27.81 3.69 -4.58
CA HIS A 55 27.10 2.45 -4.36
C HIS A 55 25.73 2.42 -5.09
N ILE A 56 24.94 3.50 -4.98
CA ILE A 56 23.64 3.59 -5.66
C ILE A 56 23.82 3.48 -7.18
N ARG A 57 24.79 4.19 -7.76
CA ARG A 57 25.05 4.11 -9.22
C ARG A 57 25.47 2.73 -9.68
N ALA A 58 26.20 1.99 -8.84
CA ALA A 58 26.70 0.66 -9.22
C ALA A 58 25.70 -0.47 -9.02
N SER A 59 24.75 -0.32 -8.08
CA SER A 59 23.96 -1.45 -7.59
C SER A 59 22.44 -1.28 -7.74
N TYR A 60 21.96 -0.10 -8.20
CA TYR A 60 20.51 0.16 -8.26
C TYR A 60 20.05 0.46 -9.69
N ASP A 61 19.07 -0.29 -10.16
CA ASP A 61 18.61 -0.24 -11.54
C ASP A 61 17.90 1.05 -11.93
N HIS A 62 17.28 1.77 -10.99
CA HIS A 62 16.53 2.99 -11.27
C HIS A 62 17.39 4.13 -11.83
N ILE A 63 18.69 4.09 -11.64
CA ILE A 63 19.63 5.08 -12.23
C ILE A 63 19.75 4.86 -13.73
N SER A 64 19.80 3.60 -14.18
CA SER A 64 19.88 3.22 -15.59
C SER A 64 18.51 3.24 -16.27
N PHE A 65 17.45 2.97 -15.51
CA PHE A 65 16.06 2.86 -15.99
C PHE A 65 15.12 3.72 -15.13
N PRO A 66 15.21 5.06 -15.23
CA PRO A 66 14.51 5.97 -14.30
C PRO A 66 12.99 6.00 -14.47
N GLY A 67 12.46 5.47 -15.59
CA GLY A 67 11.04 5.61 -15.92
C GLY A 67 10.67 7.04 -16.33
N ALA A 68 9.38 7.29 -16.60
CA ALA A 68 8.89 8.60 -17.03
C ALA A 68 8.85 9.63 -15.88
N VAL A 69 8.60 9.18 -14.66
CA VAL A 69 8.55 10.02 -13.45
C VAL A 69 9.22 9.29 -12.27
N PRO A 70 9.94 10.00 -11.40
CA PRO A 70 10.53 9.39 -10.22
C PRO A 70 9.43 8.88 -9.27
N ARG A 71 9.76 7.83 -8.51
CA ARG A 71 8.90 7.25 -7.49
C ARG A 71 9.60 7.31 -6.13
N THR A 72 8.82 7.33 -5.05
CA THR A 72 9.40 7.36 -3.70
C THR A 72 10.00 6.02 -3.29
N PHE A 73 11.16 6.08 -2.64
CA PHE A 73 11.84 4.93 -2.02
C PHE A 73 11.34 4.63 -0.61
N ILE A 74 10.55 5.52 0.02
CA ILE A 74 10.12 5.36 1.42
C ILE A 74 9.36 4.05 1.63
N GLY A 75 8.41 3.72 0.74
CA GLY A 75 7.65 2.48 0.82
C GLY A 75 8.53 1.24 0.70
N SER A 76 9.41 1.22 -0.29
CA SER A 76 10.35 0.13 -0.55
C SER A 76 11.39 -0.01 0.57
N LEU A 77 11.86 1.10 1.14
CA LEU A 77 12.79 1.11 2.26
C LEU A 77 12.18 0.48 3.52
N ILE A 78 10.95 0.87 3.87
CA ILE A 78 10.24 0.28 5.01
C ILE A 78 9.96 -1.20 4.75
N LEU A 79 9.48 -1.55 3.56
CA LEU A 79 9.13 -2.92 3.21
C LEU A 79 10.38 -3.82 3.20
N SER A 80 11.51 -3.36 2.69
CA SER A 80 12.77 -4.12 2.68
C SER A 80 13.26 -4.39 4.10
N GLN A 81 13.19 -3.41 5.03
CA GLN A 81 13.59 -3.63 6.43
C GLN A 81 12.67 -4.64 7.12
N LEU A 82 11.36 -4.55 6.91
CA LEU A 82 10.41 -5.54 7.45
C LEU A 82 10.65 -6.93 6.86
N THR A 83 10.94 -7.00 5.57
CA THR A 83 11.24 -8.27 4.88
C THR A 83 12.54 -8.87 5.42
N ARG A 84 13.57 -8.06 5.62
CA ARG A 84 14.84 -8.48 6.22
C ARG A 84 14.65 -8.99 7.65
N ALA A 85 13.92 -8.24 8.48
CA ALA A 85 13.61 -8.64 9.83
C ALA A 85 12.82 -9.98 9.88
N PHE A 86 11.93 -10.18 8.90
CA PHE A 86 11.17 -11.42 8.79
C PHE A 86 12.04 -12.60 8.34
N LEU A 87 12.95 -12.40 7.38
CA LEU A 87 13.83 -13.46 6.85
C LEU A 87 14.97 -13.84 7.81
N HIS A 88 15.55 -12.86 8.51
CA HIS A 88 16.72 -13.04 9.37
C HIS A 88 16.39 -13.01 10.86
N GLY A 89 15.19 -12.55 11.22
CA GLY A 89 14.79 -12.43 12.62
C GLY A 89 14.45 -13.79 13.22
N ASP A 90 14.78 -13.96 14.50
CA ASP A 90 14.40 -15.06 15.36
C ASP A 90 12.88 -15.23 15.58
N ILE A 91 12.06 -14.47 14.88
CA ILE A 91 10.60 -14.62 14.88
C ILE A 91 10.22 -16.06 14.56
N PHE A 92 11.01 -16.75 13.72
CA PHE A 92 10.85 -18.17 13.42
C PHE A 92 11.64 -19.10 14.36
N GLY A 93 12.68 -18.62 15.03
CA GLY A 93 13.36 -19.40 16.08
C GLY A 93 12.39 -19.74 17.21
N HIS A 94 11.60 -18.79 17.66
CA HIS A 94 10.55 -18.99 18.66
C HIS A 94 9.38 -19.85 18.14
N ALA A 95 8.96 -19.66 16.89
CA ALA A 95 7.94 -20.50 16.26
C ALA A 95 8.45 -21.93 16.02
N ARG A 96 9.76 -22.12 15.71
CA ARG A 96 10.40 -23.43 15.64
C ARG A 96 10.46 -24.11 17.01
N ALA A 97 10.84 -23.38 18.05
CA ALA A 97 10.86 -23.90 19.41
C ALA A 97 9.48 -24.31 19.88
N PHE A 98 8.46 -23.48 19.61
CA PHE A 98 7.06 -23.77 19.95
C PHE A 98 6.51 -24.97 19.15
N GLY A 99 6.82 -25.06 17.85
CA GLY A 99 6.42 -26.19 17.00
C GLY A 99 7.07 -27.52 17.46
N ASN A 100 8.35 -27.50 17.84
CA ASN A 100 9.06 -28.65 18.36
C ASN A 100 8.50 -29.15 19.70
N THR A 101 7.97 -28.22 20.52
CA THR A 101 7.39 -28.56 21.82
C THR A 101 5.97 -29.10 21.71
N LEU A 102 5.19 -28.66 20.71
CA LEU A 102 3.77 -29.01 20.58
C LEU A 102 3.52 -30.28 19.75
N LEU A 103 4.36 -30.58 18.77
CA LEU A 103 4.09 -31.62 17.76
C LEU A 103 4.93 -32.93 17.90
N GLY A 104 5.83 -33.01 18.82
CA GLY A 104 6.45 -34.23 19.35
C GLY A 104 7.04 -35.28 18.39
N THR A 105 7.04 -35.04 17.05
CA THR A 105 7.58 -36.01 16.08
C THR A 105 8.36 -35.33 14.94
N PRO A 106 9.61 -35.82 14.66
CA PRO A 106 10.50 -35.22 13.66
C PRO A 106 10.01 -35.33 12.19
N LEU A 107 9.16 -36.30 11.87
CA LEU A 107 8.74 -36.60 10.49
C LEU A 107 7.64 -35.63 9.95
N HIS A 108 6.70 -35.25 10.80
CA HIS A 108 5.69 -34.24 10.42
C HIS A 108 6.27 -32.83 10.29
N PHE A 109 7.33 -32.55 11.03
CA PHE A 109 8.03 -31.29 11.02
C PHE A 109 8.84 -31.08 9.72
N ALA A 110 9.44 -32.14 9.16
CA ALA A 110 10.16 -32.05 7.88
C ALA A 110 9.22 -31.69 6.72
N HIS A 111 8.00 -32.22 6.72
CA HIS A 111 7.01 -31.93 5.64
C HIS A 111 6.41 -30.54 5.77
N SER A 112 6.10 -30.08 6.97
CA SER A 112 5.66 -28.72 7.22
C SER A 112 6.78 -27.70 7.05
N GLN A 113 8.04 -28.05 7.34
CA GLN A 113 9.21 -27.24 7.02
C GLN A 113 9.48 -27.17 5.52
N LEU A 114 9.30 -28.27 4.78
CA LEU A 114 9.45 -28.25 3.31
C LEU A 114 8.36 -27.42 2.66
N LEU A 115 7.11 -27.49 3.09
CA LEU A 115 6.03 -26.64 2.65
C LEU A 115 6.25 -25.18 3.08
N PHE A 116 6.66 -24.94 4.31
CA PHE A 116 6.93 -23.60 4.82
C PHE A 116 8.22 -23.02 4.24
N HIS A 117 9.26 -23.82 4.08
CA HIS A 117 10.49 -23.45 3.37
C HIS A 117 10.25 -23.25 1.88
N SER A 118 9.36 -24.00 1.26
CA SER A 118 8.90 -23.78 -0.11
C SER A 118 8.06 -22.51 -0.25
N LEU A 119 7.25 -22.18 0.74
CA LEU A 119 6.50 -20.92 0.80
C LEU A 119 7.38 -19.71 1.14
N VAL A 120 8.45 -19.89 1.91
CA VAL A 120 9.36 -18.83 2.38
C VAL A 120 10.63 -18.73 1.52
N ASN A 121 11.11 -19.81 0.90
CA ASN A 121 12.11 -19.79 -0.19
C ASN A 121 11.53 -19.36 -1.54
N SER A 122 10.23 -19.14 -1.62
CA SER A 122 9.69 -18.27 -2.64
C SER A 122 10.44 -16.94 -2.56
N SER A 123 10.93 -16.45 -3.66
CA SER A 123 11.78 -15.27 -3.82
C SER A 123 11.50 -14.17 -2.76
N ALA A 124 12.51 -13.43 -2.33
CA ALA A 124 12.37 -12.27 -1.43
C ALA A 124 11.18 -11.36 -1.80
N GLN A 125 10.82 -11.36 -3.06
CA GLN A 125 9.64 -10.74 -3.65
C GLN A 125 8.31 -11.23 -3.03
N GLN A 126 8.11 -12.54 -2.94
CA GLN A 126 6.85 -13.08 -2.39
C GLN A 126 6.74 -12.82 -0.89
N THR A 127 7.87 -12.86 -0.18
CA THR A 127 7.93 -12.51 1.23
C THR A 127 7.57 -11.04 1.46
N ALA A 128 8.13 -10.13 0.65
CA ALA A 128 7.78 -8.71 0.72
C ALA A 128 6.29 -8.48 0.44
N ARG A 129 5.74 -9.13 -0.58
CA ARG A 129 4.31 -9.07 -0.90
C ARG A 129 3.43 -9.70 0.19
N PHE A 130 3.87 -10.78 0.81
CA PHE A 130 3.18 -11.39 1.95
C PHE A 130 3.10 -10.43 3.15
N ILE A 131 4.21 -9.76 3.48
CA ILE A 131 4.28 -8.78 4.55
C ILE A 131 3.34 -7.60 4.25
N LEU A 132 3.40 -7.04 3.04
CA LEU A 132 2.53 -5.95 2.63
C LEU A 132 1.05 -6.34 2.68
N GLY A 133 0.70 -7.53 2.17
CA GLY A 133 -0.64 -8.10 2.24
C GLY A 133 -1.14 -8.29 3.67
N SER A 134 -0.27 -8.76 4.57
CA SER A 134 -0.58 -8.93 5.99
C SER A 134 -0.83 -7.59 6.68
N LEU A 135 -0.02 -6.57 6.40
CA LEU A 135 -0.21 -5.20 6.90
C LEU A 135 -1.52 -4.61 6.39
N THR A 136 -1.83 -4.82 5.11
CA THR A 136 -3.10 -4.37 4.52
C THR A 136 -4.29 -5.07 5.16
N ALA A 137 -4.26 -6.39 5.31
CA ALA A 137 -5.29 -7.15 6.02
C ALA A 137 -5.49 -6.62 7.45
N LEU A 138 -4.39 -6.40 8.17
CA LEU A 138 -4.43 -5.87 9.54
C LEU A 138 -5.05 -4.47 9.60
N SER A 139 -4.74 -3.59 8.66
CA SER A 139 -5.33 -2.24 8.60
C SER A 139 -6.83 -2.29 8.36
N LEU A 140 -7.29 -3.10 7.41
CA LEU A 140 -8.70 -3.31 7.09
C LEU A 140 -9.47 -3.92 8.28
N LEU A 141 -8.89 -4.92 8.94
CA LEU A 141 -9.49 -5.53 10.14
C LEU A 141 -9.54 -4.57 11.34
N ARG A 142 -8.54 -3.70 11.50
CA ARG A 142 -8.57 -2.63 12.52
C ARG A 142 -9.70 -1.64 12.24
N TYR A 143 -9.90 -1.29 10.99
CA TYR A 143 -11.00 -0.43 10.60
C TYR A 143 -12.37 -1.10 10.83
N ALA A 144 -12.52 -2.38 10.44
CA ALA A 144 -13.73 -3.16 10.74
C ALA A 144 -14.05 -3.20 12.25
N ARG A 145 -13.03 -3.42 13.10
CA ARG A 145 -13.19 -3.35 14.56
C ARG A 145 -13.57 -1.94 15.05
N GLY A 146 -13.03 -0.93 14.39
CA GLY A 146 -13.40 0.47 14.63
C GLY A 146 -14.87 0.72 14.34
N LEU A 147 -15.34 0.28 13.19
CA LEU A 147 -16.75 0.35 12.79
C LEU A 147 -17.66 -0.42 13.76
N SER A 148 -17.25 -1.62 14.17
CA SER A 148 -18.00 -2.42 15.16
C SER A 148 -18.17 -1.68 16.49
N ARG A 149 -17.13 -0.98 16.94
CA ARG A 149 -17.17 -0.19 18.19
C ARG A 149 -18.00 1.08 18.06
N ALA A 150 -17.94 1.72 16.89
CA ALA A 150 -18.62 2.99 16.66
C ALA A 150 -20.12 2.82 16.36
N PHE A 151 -20.49 1.76 15.62
CA PHE A 151 -21.81 1.62 15.01
C PHE A 151 -22.47 0.25 15.22
N GLY A 152 -21.82 -0.63 15.98
CA GLY A 152 -22.31 -1.99 16.25
C GLY A 152 -21.65 -3.08 15.41
N THR A 153 -21.67 -4.32 15.92
CA THR A 153 -20.94 -5.47 15.35
C THR A 153 -21.39 -5.82 13.94
N GLY A 154 -22.67 -5.62 13.62
CA GLY A 154 -23.22 -5.86 12.28
C GLY A 154 -22.54 -5.00 11.22
N VAL A 155 -22.26 -3.72 11.50
CA VAL A 155 -21.62 -2.80 10.54
C VAL A 155 -20.20 -3.26 10.22
N GLY A 156 -19.41 -3.64 11.23
CA GLY A 156 -18.08 -4.17 11.00
C GLY A 156 -18.07 -5.50 10.25
N SER A 157 -19.03 -6.37 10.52
CA SER A 157 -19.19 -7.64 9.79
C SER A 157 -19.53 -7.43 8.32
N TRP A 158 -20.48 -6.56 8.02
CA TRP A 158 -20.82 -6.20 6.64
C TRP A 158 -19.65 -5.54 5.90
N TYR A 159 -18.88 -4.69 6.59
CA TYR A 159 -17.67 -4.13 6.00
C TYR A 159 -16.70 -5.23 5.55
N ILE A 160 -16.43 -6.24 6.39
CA ILE A 160 -15.54 -7.36 6.01
C ILE A 160 -16.08 -8.10 4.79
N VAL A 161 -17.38 -8.42 4.76
CA VAL A 161 -18.00 -9.10 3.62
C VAL A 161 -17.87 -8.26 2.35
N LEU A 162 -18.20 -6.97 2.41
CA LEU A 162 -18.09 -6.06 1.26
C LEU A 162 -16.65 -5.94 0.75
N GLN A 163 -15.64 -5.85 1.65
CA GLN A 163 -14.24 -5.82 1.22
C GLN A 163 -13.80 -7.15 0.60
N ALA A 164 -14.24 -8.26 1.15
CA ALA A 164 -13.90 -9.60 0.67
C ALA A 164 -14.51 -9.91 -0.71
N THR A 165 -15.69 -9.39 -0.99
CA THR A 165 -16.39 -9.61 -2.28
C THR A 165 -15.95 -8.65 -3.39
N GLN A 166 -15.21 -7.60 -3.07
CA GLN A 166 -14.61 -6.69 -4.06
C GLN A 166 -13.28 -7.27 -4.54
N PHE A 167 -13.27 -7.92 -5.70
CA PHE A 167 -12.09 -8.59 -6.25
C PHE A 167 -10.79 -7.75 -6.16
N HIS A 168 -10.86 -6.46 -6.46
CA HIS A 168 -9.68 -5.60 -6.47
C HIS A 168 -9.04 -5.42 -5.09
N ILE A 169 -9.79 -5.48 -4.00
CA ILE A 169 -9.22 -5.32 -2.66
C ILE A 169 -8.30 -6.49 -2.29
N PRO A 170 -8.75 -7.77 -2.25
CA PRO A 170 -7.86 -8.88 -1.95
C PRO A 170 -6.74 -9.05 -2.98
N PHE A 171 -7.03 -8.78 -4.26
CA PHE A 171 -6.06 -8.94 -5.34
C PHE A 171 -4.89 -7.95 -5.25
N TYR A 172 -5.17 -6.66 -4.97
CA TYR A 172 -4.13 -5.62 -4.90
C TYR A 172 -3.51 -5.45 -3.52
N ALA A 173 -4.09 -6.01 -2.46
CA ALA A 173 -3.65 -5.84 -1.09
C ALA A 173 -2.20 -6.24 -0.83
N SER A 174 -1.68 -7.23 -1.57
CA SER A 174 -0.29 -7.71 -1.47
C SER A 174 0.64 -7.15 -2.54
N ARG A 175 0.15 -6.29 -3.45
CA ARG A 175 0.95 -5.76 -4.56
C ARG A 175 1.63 -4.46 -4.18
N THR A 176 2.90 -4.31 -4.57
CA THR A 176 3.76 -3.19 -4.18
C THR A 176 3.47 -1.90 -4.94
N LEU A 177 2.19 -1.59 -5.11
CA LEU A 177 1.74 -0.36 -5.73
C LEU A 177 1.86 0.83 -4.76
N PRO A 178 2.16 2.05 -5.23
CA PRO A 178 2.04 3.26 -4.41
C PRO A 178 0.67 3.37 -3.74
N ASN A 179 -0.39 2.95 -4.44
CA ASN A 179 -1.76 2.93 -3.93
C ASN A 179 -1.93 2.00 -2.73
N THR A 180 -1.24 0.86 -2.68
CA THR A 180 -1.31 -0.09 -1.57
C THR A 180 -0.64 0.47 -0.32
N PHE A 181 0.53 1.13 -0.46
CA PHE A 181 1.16 1.85 0.65
C PHE A 181 0.28 3.00 1.15
N ALA A 182 -0.32 3.76 0.23
CA ALA A 182 -1.27 4.81 0.58
C ALA A 182 -2.52 4.25 1.28
N LEU A 183 -3.03 3.07 0.87
CA LEU A 183 -4.18 2.40 1.48
C LEU A 183 -3.95 2.07 2.95
N LEU A 184 -2.74 1.66 3.34
CA LEU A 184 -2.39 1.42 4.74
C LEU A 184 -2.58 2.67 5.60
N LEU A 185 -2.09 3.82 5.11
CA LEU A 185 -2.18 5.09 5.81
C LEU A 185 -3.61 5.64 5.82
N THR A 186 -4.29 5.61 4.68
CA THR A 186 -5.67 6.12 4.57
C THR A 186 -6.64 5.30 5.40
N THR A 187 -6.57 3.97 5.38
CA THR A 187 -7.39 3.09 6.23
C THR A 187 -7.12 3.34 7.72
N SER A 188 -5.85 3.53 8.09
CA SER A 188 -5.48 3.89 9.47
C SER A 188 -5.98 5.28 9.86
N ALA A 189 -5.98 6.23 8.92
CA ALA A 189 -6.54 7.56 9.12
C ALA A 189 -8.05 7.49 9.35
N PHE A 190 -8.78 6.77 8.50
CA PHE A 190 -10.22 6.56 8.70
C PHE A 190 -10.53 5.86 10.01
N THR A 191 -9.71 4.90 10.43
CA THR A 191 -9.84 4.28 11.76
C THR A 191 -9.73 5.32 12.88
N ALA A 192 -8.81 6.27 12.77
CA ALA A 192 -8.63 7.34 13.74
C ALA A 192 -9.78 8.36 13.70
N LEU A 193 -10.37 8.61 12.54
CA LEU A 193 -11.49 9.54 12.36
C LEU A 193 -12.84 8.98 12.82
N LEU A 194 -12.96 7.68 13.11
CA LEU A 194 -14.19 7.10 13.64
C LEU A 194 -14.53 7.70 15.03
N PRO A 195 -15.81 7.86 15.35
CA PRO A 195 -16.22 8.23 16.70
C PRO A 195 -15.85 7.11 17.68
N ILE A 196 -15.35 7.49 18.86
CA ILE A 196 -15.06 6.55 19.94
C ILE A 196 -16.09 6.78 21.04
N PRO A 197 -17.06 5.88 21.22
CA PRO A 197 -18.06 6.00 22.28
C PRO A 197 -17.40 6.15 23.66
N GLY A 198 -17.88 7.10 24.46
CA GLY A 198 -17.37 7.34 25.81
C GLY A 198 -15.97 7.97 25.90
N ALA A 199 -15.33 8.32 24.77
CA ALA A 199 -14.03 8.98 24.81
C ALA A 199 -14.13 10.45 25.21
N SER A 200 -13.15 10.93 25.99
CA SER A 200 -13.01 12.34 26.32
C SER A 200 -12.80 13.20 25.05
N ALA A 201 -13.22 14.47 25.12
CA ALA A 201 -13.02 15.43 24.03
C ALA A 201 -11.54 15.58 23.64
N ALA A 202 -10.62 15.48 24.61
CA ALA A 202 -9.18 15.52 24.36
C ALA A 202 -8.72 14.32 23.53
N ARG A 203 -9.17 13.11 23.85
CA ARG A 203 -8.88 11.88 23.11
C ARG A 203 -9.45 11.96 21.68
N GLN A 204 -10.69 12.41 21.53
CA GLN A 204 -11.31 12.57 20.22
C GLN A 204 -10.54 13.57 19.33
N ARG A 205 -10.12 14.72 19.88
CA ARG A 205 -9.27 15.70 19.17
C ARG A 205 -7.92 15.11 18.76
N SER A 206 -7.29 14.33 19.65
CA SER A 206 -6.02 13.65 19.34
C SER A 206 -6.18 12.68 18.16
N GLN A 207 -7.26 11.90 18.12
CA GLN A 207 -7.54 10.99 17.00
C GLN A 207 -7.80 11.72 15.68
N VAL A 208 -8.54 12.83 15.73
CA VAL A 208 -8.75 13.68 14.53
C VAL A 208 -7.41 14.19 13.98
N ARG A 209 -6.53 14.71 14.84
CA ARG A 209 -5.18 15.14 14.42
C ARG A 209 -4.39 14.00 13.80
N ARG A 210 -4.41 12.80 14.43
CA ARG A 210 -3.77 11.60 13.87
C ARG A 210 -4.32 11.24 12.50
N GLY A 211 -5.62 11.32 12.29
CA GLY A 211 -6.25 11.09 10.98
C GLY A 211 -5.73 12.07 9.91
N ILE A 212 -5.65 13.36 10.26
CA ILE A 212 -5.09 14.40 9.37
C ILE A 212 -3.63 14.11 9.04
N TYR A 213 -2.78 13.78 10.03
CA TYR A 213 -1.36 13.45 9.82
C TYR A 213 -1.19 12.30 8.82
N LEU A 214 -1.98 11.22 8.98
CA LEU A 214 -1.89 10.05 8.14
C LEU A 214 -2.37 10.31 6.70
N LEU A 215 -3.44 11.11 6.51
CA LEU A 215 -3.91 11.50 5.18
C LEU A 215 -2.91 12.41 4.48
N VAL A 216 -2.34 13.37 5.20
CA VAL A 216 -1.29 14.25 4.67
C VAL A 216 -0.06 13.44 4.26
N ALA A 217 0.43 12.54 5.12
CA ALA A 217 1.57 11.68 4.80
C ALA A 217 1.29 10.79 3.58
N ALA A 218 0.09 10.22 3.50
CA ALA A 218 -0.32 9.41 2.35
C ALA A 218 -0.34 10.21 1.04
N GLY A 219 -0.82 11.47 1.09
CA GLY A 219 -0.90 12.37 -0.06
C GLY A 219 0.46 12.85 -0.52
N VAL A 220 1.30 13.27 0.42
CA VAL A 220 2.61 13.88 0.12
C VAL A 220 3.65 12.85 -0.33
N ILE A 221 3.62 11.63 0.24
CA ILE A 221 4.65 10.62 0.01
C ILE A 221 4.28 9.66 -1.11
N PHE A 222 3.02 9.23 -1.18
CA PHE A 222 2.64 8.12 -2.06
C PHE A 222 1.73 8.50 -3.21
N ARG A 223 0.69 9.36 -2.98
CA ARG A 223 -0.33 9.64 -4.00
C ARG A 223 -0.96 11.01 -3.79
N ALA A 224 -0.58 11.96 -4.63
CA ALA A 224 -1.07 13.35 -4.55
C ALA A 224 -2.60 13.47 -4.61
N GLU A 225 -3.30 12.55 -5.29
CA GLU A 225 -4.76 12.54 -5.40
C GLU A 225 -5.47 12.39 -4.04
N ILE A 226 -4.77 11.90 -3.01
CA ILE A 226 -5.30 11.82 -1.63
C ILE A 226 -5.58 13.22 -1.05
N ALA A 227 -4.99 14.27 -1.63
CA ALA A 227 -5.33 15.66 -1.27
C ALA A 227 -6.82 15.96 -1.45
N LEU A 228 -7.47 15.39 -2.47
CA LEU A 228 -8.92 15.52 -2.68
C LEU A 228 -9.70 14.82 -1.58
N LEU A 229 -9.25 13.61 -1.20
CA LEU A 229 -9.85 12.86 -0.09
C LEU A 229 -9.67 13.60 1.24
N LEU A 230 -8.48 14.16 1.49
CA LEU A 230 -8.23 15.00 2.68
C LEU A 230 -9.15 16.23 2.67
N GLY A 231 -9.30 16.91 1.53
CA GLY A 231 -10.19 18.06 1.37
C GLY A 231 -11.63 17.74 1.75
N THR A 232 -12.19 16.64 1.23
CA THR A 232 -13.55 16.19 1.59
C THR A 232 -13.69 15.86 3.06
N GLN A 233 -12.67 15.21 3.66
CA GLN A 233 -12.66 14.90 5.10
C GLN A 233 -12.56 16.16 5.95
N VAL A 234 -11.77 17.15 5.55
CA VAL A 234 -11.67 18.44 6.24
C VAL A 234 -13.03 19.16 6.21
N ILE A 235 -13.69 19.25 5.04
CA ILE A 235 -15.02 19.83 4.94
C ILE A 235 -16.00 19.11 5.89
N PHE A 236 -16.01 17.80 5.91
CA PHE A 236 -16.85 17.02 6.82
C PHE A 236 -16.55 17.29 8.30
N LEU A 237 -15.27 17.34 8.69
CA LEU A 237 -14.87 17.60 10.07
C LEU A 237 -15.26 19.01 10.52
N LEU A 238 -15.16 19.99 9.63
CA LEU A 238 -15.56 21.39 9.91
C LEU A 238 -17.09 21.52 10.00
N SER A 239 -17.83 20.95 9.04
CA SER A 239 -19.31 21.04 9.00
C SER A 239 -19.98 20.32 10.17
N THR A 240 -19.36 19.24 10.65
CA THR A 240 -19.84 18.49 11.82
C THR A 240 -19.28 18.99 13.17
N HIS A 241 -18.54 20.10 13.16
CA HIS A 241 -17.88 20.68 14.35
C HIS A 241 -16.97 19.72 15.11
N ARG A 242 -16.47 18.64 14.43
CA ARG A 242 -15.53 17.68 15.01
C ARG A 242 -14.08 18.20 15.04
N ALA A 243 -13.78 19.21 14.22
CA ALA A 243 -12.53 19.95 14.25
C ALA A 243 -12.79 21.44 14.01
N SER A 244 -11.93 22.31 14.54
CA SER A 244 -11.88 23.71 14.16
C SER A 244 -10.87 23.91 13.02
N LEU A 245 -11.02 24.98 12.24
CA LEU A 245 -10.07 25.34 11.17
C LEU A 245 -8.64 25.47 11.73
N ARG A 246 -8.50 26.08 12.93
CA ARG A 246 -7.22 26.15 13.64
C ARG A 246 -6.61 24.78 13.88
N THR A 247 -7.41 23.78 14.30
CA THR A 247 -6.92 22.40 14.51
C THR A 247 -6.43 21.79 13.20
N VAL A 248 -7.18 21.99 12.10
CA VAL A 248 -6.81 21.47 10.77
C VAL A 248 -5.49 22.09 10.29
N ILE A 249 -5.34 23.41 10.39
CA ILE A 249 -4.13 24.12 9.98
C ILE A 249 -2.93 23.69 10.82
N LEU A 250 -3.05 23.72 12.16
CA LEU A 250 -1.97 23.36 13.08
C LEU A 250 -1.59 21.87 13.02
N ALA A 251 -2.47 21.01 12.56
CA ALA A 251 -2.13 19.61 12.28
C ALA A 251 -1.59 19.42 10.86
N GLY A 252 -2.25 20.00 9.86
CA GLY A 252 -1.97 19.75 8.45
C GLY A 252 -0.64 20.35 7.98
N LEU A 253 -0.37 21.63 8.28
CA LEU A 253 0.84 22.29 7.77
C LEU A 253 2.14 21.67 8.30
N PRO A 254 2.32 21.43 9.62
CA PRO A 254 3.53 20.77 10.10
C PRO A 254 3.68 19.34 9.58
N ALA A 255 2.57 18.61 9.45
CA ALA A 255 2.60 17.26 8.88
C ALA A 255 3.03 17.29 7.41
N ALA A 256 2.53 18.24 6.61
CA ALA A 256 2.92 18.41 5.22
C ALA A 256 4.41 18.78 5.11
N ALA A 257 4.87 19.76 5.88
CA ALA A 257 6.27 20.16 5.90
C ALA A 257 7.20 19.00 6.26
N LEU A 258 6.85 18.23 7.29
CA LEU A 258 7.63 17.06 7.72
C LEU A 258 7.62 15.95 6.66
N ALA A 259 6.47 15.67 6.06
CA ALA A 259 6.34 14.64 5.03
C ALA A 259 7.10 15.02 3.75
N ILE A 260 7.05 16.30 3.32
CA ILE A 260 7.83 16.81 2.19
C ILE A 260 9.32 16.71 2.51
N ALA A 261 9.75 17.16 3.68
CA ALA A 261 11.14 17.08 4.08
C ALA A 261 11.65 15.64 4.12
N ALA A 262 10.87 14.71 4.67
CA ALA A 262 11.22 13.29 4.71
C ALA A 262 11.30 12.67 3.30
N SER A 263 10.33 12.95 2.42
CA SER A 263 10.37 12.47 1.03
C SER A 263 11.53 13.10 0.26
N ALA A 264 11.68 14.43 0.31
CA ALA A 264 12.77 15.11 -0.37
C ALA A 264 14.15 14.62 0.09
N LEU A 265 14.34 14.40 1.40
CA LEU A 265 15.61 13.93 1.94
C LEU A 265 15.93 12.50 1.47
N VAL A 266 15.01 11.57 1.67
CA VAL A 266 15.21 10.16 1.31
C VAL A 266 15.29 10.00 -0.20
N ASP A 267 14.33 10.54 -0.92
CA ASP A 267 14.24 10.34 -2.37
C ASP A 267 15.37 11.04 -3.12
N SER A 268 15.79 12.25 -2.69
CA SER A 268 16.95 12.93 -3.30
C SER A 268 18.26 12.16 -3.09
N ALA A 269 18.41 11.48 -1.95
CA ALA A 269 19.58 10.63 -1.71
C ALA A 269 19.61 9.44 -2.70
N PHE A 270 18.50 8.74 -2.90
CA PHE A 270 18.44 7.61 -3.82
C PHE A 270 18.47 8.04 -5.28
N TRP A 271 17.78 9.13 -5.67
CA TRP A 271 17.79 9.64 -7.04
C TRP A 271 19.05 10.43 -7.40
N LEU A 272 19.93 10.68 -6.44
CA LEU A 272 21.19 11.45 -6.60
C LEU A 272 20.97 12.85 -7.18
N ARG A 273 19.80 13.43 -6.97
CA ARG A 273 19.41 14.79 -7.36
C ARG A 273 18.28 15.29 -6.44
N PRO A 274 18.13 16.60 -6.27
CA PRO A 274 16.97 17.12 -5.53
C PRO A 274 15.69 16.68 -6.20
N VAL A 275 14.81 15.99 -5.44
CA VAL A 275 13.54 15.48 -5.98
C VAL A 275 12.49 15.35 -4.87
N TRP A 276 11.26 15.71 -5.22
CA TRP A 276 10.06 15.29 -4.52
C TRP A 276 9.16 14.56 -5.54
N PRO A 277 9.11 13.22 -5.50
CA PRO A 277 8.50 12.40 -6.55
C PRO A 277 7.05 12.75 -6.86
N GLU A 278 6.21 12.94 -5.84
CA GLU A 278 4.79 13.24 -6.06
C GLU A 278 4.58 14.62 -6.70
N PHE A 279 5.43 15.60 -6.40
CA PHE A 279 5.38 16.90 -7.05
C PHE A 279 5.82 16.82 -8.52
N GLU A 280 6.92 16.12 -8.82
CA GLU A 280 7.33 15.90 -10.21
C GLU A 280 6.27 15.13 -11.01
N SER A 281 5.68 14.11 -10.41
CA SER A 281 4.56 13.36 -11.02
C SER A 281 3.34 14.26 -11.28
N PHE A 282 3.00 15.15 -10.35
CA PHE A 282 1.94 16.12 -10.54
C PHE A 282 2.24 17.11 -11.68
N VAL A 283 3.45 17.66 -11.71
CA VAL A 283 3.87 18.58 -12.80
C VAL A 283 3.82 17.86 -14.14
N PHE A 284 4.37 16.66 -14.24
CA PHE A 284 4.35 15.87 -15.47
C PHE A 284 2.92 15.62 -15.97
N ASN A 285 2.04 15.14 -15.12
CA ASN A 285 0.68 14.75 -15.52
C ASN A 285 -0.26 15.93 -15.70
N ALA A 286 -0.26 16.90 -14.76
CA ALA A 286 -1.27 17.94 -14.70
C ALA A 286 -0.82 19.26 -15.36
N VAL A 287 0.46 19.64 -15.17
CA VAL A 287 0.97 20.92 -15.71
C VAL A 287 1.43 20.75 -17.16
N ASN A 288 2.24 19.72 -17.42
CA ASN A 288 2.75 19.46 -18.77
C ASN A 288 1.74 18.73 -19.68
N GLY A 289 0.60 18.28 -19.13
CA GLY A 289 -0.41 17.56 -19.89
C GLY A 289 0.02 16.19 -20.42
N ALA A 290 1.17 15.68 -19.96
CA ALA A 290 1.77 14.42 -20.44
C ALA A 290 1.00 13.17 -20.00
N SER A 291 -0.10 13.33 -19.25
CA SER A 291 -1.02 12.22 -18.92
C SER A 291 -1.57 11.52 -20.18
N ALA A 292 -1.61 12.22 -21.33
CA ALA A 292 -2.01 11.64 -22.61
C ALA A 292 -1.02 10.55 -23.12
N GLU A 293 0.24 10.57 -22.66
CA GLU A 293 1.25 9.55 -23.01
C GLU A 293 0.92 8.18 -22.43
N TRP A 294 0.14 8.13 -21.35
CA TRP A 294 -0.34 6.88 -20.74
C TRP A 294 -1.51 6.25 -21.51
N GLY A 295 -2.02 6.94 -22.52
CA GLY A 295 -3.15 6.55 -23.34
C GLY A 295 -4.36 7.50 -23.17
N VAL A 296 -5.09 7.67 -24.25
CA VAL A 296 -6.29 8.52 -24.29
C VAL A 296 -7.48 7.63 -24.67
N SER A 297 -8.52 7.68 -23.87
CA SER A 297 -9.81 7.05 -24.18
C SER A 297 -10.91 8.09 -24.28
N PRO A 298 -11.83 8.02 -25.26
CA PRO A 298 -12.98 8.89 -25.32
C PRO A 298 -13.78 8.83 -24.00
N TRP A 299 -14.37 9.95 -23.58
CA TRP A 299 -15.13 10.04 -22.32
C TRP A 299 -16.27 9.01 -22.19
N HIS A 300 -16.79 8.50 -23.30
CA HIS A 300 -17.85 7.49 -23.34
C HIS A 300 -17.34 6.04 -23.41
N THR A 301 -16.02 5.80 -23.32
CA THR A 301 -15.42 4.46 -23.46
C THR A 301 -16.02 3.46 -22.47
N SER A 302 -16.27 3.85 -21.23
CA SER A 302 -16.91 2.97 -20.24
C SER A 302 -18.32 2.55 -20.66
N ARG A 303 -19.08 3.42 -21.32
CA ARG A 303 -20.43 3.08 -21.86
C ARG A 303 -20.31 2.15 -23.07
N ALA A 304 -19.36 2.40 -23.97
CA ALA A 304 -19.14 1.57 -25.14
C ALA A 304 -18.68 0.17 -24.81
N VAL A 305 -17.82 0.02 -23.79
CA VAL A 305 -17.39 -1.29 -23.28
C VAL A 305 -18.57 -2.06 -22.69
N HIS A 306 -19.38 -1.43 -21.83
CA HIS A 306 -20.57 -2.07 -21.25
C HIS A 306 -21.60 -2.47 -22.32
N THR A 307 -21.80 -1.65 -23.36
CA THR A 307 -22.76 -1.95 -24.43
C THR A 307 -22.24 -3.10 -25.30
N ARG A 308 -20.96 -3.18 -25.58
CA ARG A 308 -20.35 -4.30 -26.32
C ARG A 308 -20.38 -5.62 -25.54
N TYR A 309 -20.17 -5.61 -24.23
CA TYR A 309 -20.32 -6.81 -23.39
C TYR A 309 -21.78 -7.28 -23.32
N ARG A 310 -22.77 -6.40 -23.41
CA ARG A 310 -24.19 -6.77 -23.49
C ARG A 310 -24.63 -7.26 -24.89
N ALA A 311 -23.99 -6.77 -25.95
CA ALA A 311 -24.40 -7.06 -27.33
C ALA A 311 -23.59 -8.17 -28.01
N GLY A 312 -22.52 -8.67 -27.41
CA GLY A 312 -21.58 -9.57 -28.08
C GLY A 312 -21.07 -10.69 -27.21
N GLY A 313 -21.91 -11.69 -26.97
CA GLY A 313 -21.41 -13.06 -26.79
C GLY A 313 -21.03 -13.66 -28.14
N ALA A 314 -20.12 -13.07 -28.92
CA ALA A 314 -19.35 -13.71 -29.99
C ALA A 314 -18.53 -12.69 -30.82
N ARG A 315 -17.21 -12.90 -30.84
CA ARG A 315 -16.28 -12.46 -31.88
C ARG A 315 -16.07 -10.96 -32.09
N ALA A 316 -15.05 -10.38 -31.42
CA ALA A 316 -14.03 -9.53 -32.05
C ALA A 316 -12.94 -9.19 -31.02
N GLY A 317 -11.71 -9.54 -31.31
CA GLY A 317 -10.52 -9.13 -30.56
C GLY A 317 -10.37 -7.60 -30.55
N PRO A 318 -9.56 -7.04 -29.62
CA PRO A 318 -9.35 -5.61 -29.51
C PRO A 318 -8.71 -5.07 -30.82
N PRO A 319 -9.10 -3.87 -31.27
CA PRO A 319 -8.43 -3.22 -32.37
C PRO A 319 -6.98 -2.96 -32.00
N ALA A 320 -6.05 -3.41 -32.84
CA ALA A 320 -4.63 -3.15 -32.70
C ALA A 320 -4.39 -1.64 -32.59
N ALA A 321 -3.75 -1.20 -31.51
CA ALA A 321 -3.28 0.16 -31.37
C ALA A 321 -2.27 0.43 -32.50
N ARG A 322 -2.58 1.37 -33.39
CA ARG A 322 -1.61 1.86 -34.36
C ARG A 322 -0.52 2.62 -33.60
N VAL A 323 0.61 1.98 -33.40
CA VAL A 323 1.84 2.66 -33.02
C VAL A 323 2.22 3.53 -34.23
N ARG A 324 2.01 4.84 -34.16
CA ARG A 324 2.65 5.79 -35.08
C ARG A 324 4.13 5.82 -34.71
N GLY A 325 4.94 5.28 -35.57
CA GLY A 325 6.40 5.41 -35.51
C GLY A 325 6.75 6.91 -35.55
N ALA A 326 7.52 7.36 -34.59
CA ALA A 326 8.30 8.57 -34.70
C ALA A 326 9.63 8.21 -35.39
N VAL A 327 9.88 8.86 -36.51
CA VAL A 327 11.20 9.00 -37.13
C VAL A 327 11.97 10.08 -36.41
#